data_16061c253d1404e3f1e8be5ec6ee6e03
#
_entry.id   16061c253d1404e3f1e8be5ec6ee6e03
#
_cell.length_a   1.000
_cell.length_b   1.000
_cell.length_c   1.000
_cell.angle_alpha   90.00
_cell.angle_beta   90.00
_cell.angle_gamma   90.00
#
_symmetry.space_group_name_H-M   'P 1'
#
loop_
_entity.id
_entity.type
_entity.pdbx_description
1 polymer ?
#
loop_
_entity_poly.entity_id
_entity_poly.type
_entity_poly.pdbx_seq_one_letter_code
_entity_poly.pdbx_strand_id
1 'polypeptide(L)'
;MASEDPLRVLEAARLYGEYCVKIAHALPRRAPADLRSQLAKAAQSVSDLLAEGLGRGTVGDKIRYGQMSKGELEESQNQLRRCVRLGLIEDKVFYKPWNLSVVIVRMLDGLLANLRDKQ
;
A
#
# COMPACT_ATOMS: atom_id res chain seq x y z
N MET A 1 21.64 12.27 -1.15
CA MET A 1 20.81 11.06 -1.20
C MET A 1 20.19 10.90 -2.58
N ALA A 2 20.19 9.70 -3.07
CA ALA A 2 19.52 9.40 -4.33
C ALA A 2 18.01 9.62 -4.18
N SER A 3 17.39 10.17 -5.22
CA SER A 3 15.93 10.30 -5.29
C SER A 3 15.30 8.93 -5.46
N GLU A 4 14.15 8.70 -4.83
CA GLU A 4 13.37 7.51 -5.10
C GLU A 4 12.85 7.53 -6.54
N ASP A 5 13.01 6.42 -7.25
CA ASP A 5 12.46 6.26 -8.58
C ASP A 5 10.94 5.99 -8.46
N PRO A 6 10.08 6.89 -8.97
CA PRO A 6 8.63 6.70 -8.86
C PRO A 6 8.13 5.38 -9.46
N LEU A 7 8.76 4.91 -10.55
CA LEU A 7 8.36 3.65 -11.17
C LEU A 7 8.66 2.45 -10.28
N ARG A 8 9.75 2.48 -9.52
CA ARG A 8 10.07 1.41 -8.58
C ARG A 8 9.09 1.37 -7.42
N VAL A 9 8.70 2.55 -6.94
CA VAL A 9 7.67 2.64 -5.89
C VAL A 9 6.36 2.05 -6.40
N LEU A 10 5.97 2.39 -7.63
CA LEU A 10 4.75 1.89 -8.25
C LEU A 10 4.78 0.37 -8.42
N GLU A 11 5.90 -0.19 -8.87
CA GLU A 11 6.07 -1.64 -9.00
C GLU A 11 5.91 -2.35 -7.65
N ALA A 12 6.57 -1.81 -6.61
CA ALA A 12 6.47 -2.37 -5.26
C ALA A 12 5.03 -2.32 -4.75
N ALA A 13 4.34 -1.20 -4.98
CA ALA A 13 2.95 -1.04 -4.57
C ALA A 13 2.03 -2.03 -5.29
N ARG A 14 2.23 -2.28 -6.57
CA ARG A 14 1.46 -3.27 -7.34
C ARG A 14 1.67 -4.68 -6.81
N LEU A 15 2.91 -5.04 -6.54
CA LEU A 15 3.24 -6.36 -5.97
C LEU A 15 2.58 -6.54 -4.61
N TYR A 16 2.66 -5.52 -3.77
CA TYR A 16 2.00 -5.52 -2.47
C TYR A 16 0.48 -5.75 -2.60
N GLY A 17 -0.14 -5.03 -3.54
CA GLY A 17 -1.57 -5.18 -3.82
C GLY A 17 -1.93 -6.61 -4.22
N GLU A 18 -1.11 -7.24 -5.07
CA GLU A 18 -1.32 -8.63 -5.48
C GLU A 18 -1.27 -9.60 -4.29
N TYR A 19 -0.30 -9.44 -3.38
CA TYR A 19 -0.22 -10.25 -2.17
C TYR A 19 -1.46 -10.11 -1.31
N CYS A 20 -1.89 -8.88 -1.08
CA CYS A 20 -3.02 -8.62 -0.20
C CYS A 20 -4.35 -9.10 -0.80
N VAL A 21 -4.52 -8.97 -2.11
CA VAL A 21 -5.72 -9.48 -2.79
C VAL A 21 -5.80 -11.00 -2.68
N LYS A 22 -4.67 -11.70 -2.88
CA LYS A 22 -4.62 -13.16 -2.71
C LYS A 22 -4.97 -13.57 -1.29
N ILE A 23 -4.43 -12.86 -0.30
CA ILE A 23 -4.76 -13.11 1.11
C ILE A 23 -6.25 -12.90 1.34
N ALA A 24 -6.81 -11.79 0.85
CA ALA A 24 -8.22 -11.47 1.03
C ALA A 24 -9.11 -12.57 0.45
N HIS A 25 -8.80 -13.05 -0.76
CA HIS A 25 -9.57 -14.11 -1.40
C HIS A 25 -9.44 -15.44 -0.68
N ALA A 26 -8.31 -15.70 -0.04
CA ALA A 26 -8.06 -16.97 0.65
C ALA A 26 -8.53 -16.96 2.11
N LEU A 27 -9.06 -15.85 2.62
CA LEU A 27 -9.57 -15.80 3.99
C LEU A 27 -10.70 -16.80 4.19
N PRO A 28 -10.74 -17.46 5.37
CA PRO A 28 -11.80 -18.45 5.64
C PRO A 28 -13.19 -17.79 5.68
N ARG A 29 -14.22 -18.59 5.50
CA ARG A 29 -15.63 -18.11 5.52
C ARG A 29 -16.00 -17.36 6.80
N ARG A 30 -15.39 -17.73 7.91
CA ARG A 30 -15.65 -17.10 9.20
C ARG A 30 -15.07 -15.69 9.32
N ALA A 31 -14.27 -15.28 8.34
CA ALA A 31 -13.71 -13.92 8.35
C ALA A 31 -14.84 -12.90 8.22
N PRO A 32 -14.74 -11.76 8.94
CA PRO A 32 -15.70 -10.68 8.76
C PRO A 32 -15.73 -10.24 7.29
N ALA A 33 -16.94 -10.06 6.74
CA ALA A 33 -17.12 -9.68 5.34
C ALA A 33 -16.43 -8.36 5.00
N ASP A 34 -16.49 -7.39 5.92
CA ASP A 34 -15.85 -6.09 5.75
C ASP A 34 -14.33 -6.18 5.67
N LEU A 35 -13.71 -7.11 6.40
CA LEU A 35 -12.26 -7.29 6.42
C LEU A 35 -11.73 -7.67 5.03
N ARG A 36 -12.38 -8.65 4.40
CA ARG A 36 -12.00 -9.13 3.07
C ARG A 36 -12.01 -7.99 2.05
N SER A 37 -13.12 -7.27 1.99
CA SER A 37 -13.28 -6.19 1.01
C SER A 37 -12.36 -4.99 1.31
N GLN A 38 -12.20 -4.63 2.57
CA GLN A 38 -11.35 -3.51 2.96
C GLN A 38 -9.88 -3.78 2.72
N LEU A 39 -9.41 -5.01 3.00
CA LEU A 39 -8.03 -5.38 2.73
C LEU A 39 -7.72 -5.29 1.24
N ALA A 40 -8.53 -5.91 0.41
CA ALA A 40 -8.34 -5.91 -1.04
C ALA A 40 -8.39 -4.49 -1.60
N LYS A 41 -9.40 -3.72 -1.22
CA LYS A 41 -9.61 -2.37 -1.73
C LYS A 41 -8.48 -1.43 -1.32
N ALA A 42 -8.13 -1.41 -0.04
CA ALA A 42 -7.07 -0.53 0.46
C ALA A 42 -5.73 -0.86 -0.21
N ALA A 43 -5.37 -2.13 -0.28
CA ALA A 43 -4.11 -2.55 -0.85
C ALA A 43 -4.00 -2.21 -2.35
N GLN A 44 -5.07 -2.39 -3.12
CA GLN A 44 -5.10 -2.03 -4.54
C GLN A 44 -5.05 -0.52 -4.73
N SER A 45 -5.68 0.24 -3.84
CA SER A 45 -5.72 1.70 -3.91
C SER A 45 -4.34 2.33 -3.77
N VAL A 46 -3.39 1.66 -3.12
CA VAL A 46 -2.02 2.18 -2.97
C VAL A 46 -1.41 2.46 -4.35
N SER A 47 -1.38 1.47 -5.22
CA SER A 47 -0.80 1.62 -6.56
C SER A 47 -1.67 2.48 -7.47
N ASP A 48 -2.99 2.37 -7.35
CA ASP A 48 -3.92 3.14 -8.20
C ASP A 48 -3.77 4.64 -7.96
N LEU A 49 -3.74 5.06 -6.70
CA LEU A 49 -3.57 6.48 -6.35
C LEU A 49 -2.17 7.00 -6.72
N LEU A 50 -1.16 6.17 -6.51
CA LEU A 50 0.21 6.54 -6.89
C LEU A 50 0.32 6.73 -8.41
N ALA A 51 -0.22 5.80 -9.19
CA ALA A 51 -0.22 5.89 -10.65
C ALA A 51 -0.96 7.14 -11.12
N GLU A 52 -2.13 7.42 -10.55
CA GLU A 52 -2.90 8.62 -10.85
C GLU A 52 -2.08 9.88 -10.57
N GLY A 53 -1.44 9.95 -9.41
CA GLY A 53 -0.63 11.10 -9.02
C GLY A 53 0.57 11.33 -9.94
N LEU A 54 1.23 10.26 -10.35
CA LEU A 54 2.40 10.37 -11.25
C LEU A 54 2.02 10.92 -12.63
N GLY A 55 0.77 10.76 -13.03
CA GLY A 55 0.25 11.31 -14.27
C GLY A 55 -0.22 12.76 -14.18
N ARG A 56 -0.22 13.36 -12.99
CA ARG A 56 -0.67 14.74 -12.81
C ARG A 56 0.39 15.75 -13.25
N GLY A 57 -0.07 16.92 -13.68
CA GLY A 57 0.80 17.96 -14.22
C GLY A 57 1.46 18.86 -13.18
N THR A 58 0.95 18.91 -11.94
CA THR A 58 1.49 19.80 -10.91
C THR A 58 2.14 19.02 -9.78
N VAL A 59 3.16 19.59 -9.18
CA VAL A 59 3.84 19.01 -8.01
C VAL A 59 2.87 18.88 -6.84
N GLY A 60 2.03 19.89 -6.63
CA GLY A 60 1.02 19.86 -5.56
C GLY A 60 0.07 18.69 -5.67
N ASP A 61 -0.41 18.40 -6.88
CA ASP A 61 -1.28 17.23 -7.12
C ASP A 61 -0.54 15.92 -6.89
N LYS A 62 0.70 15.82 -7.34
CA LYS A 62 1.52 14.61 -7.11
C LYS A 62 1.70 14.34 -5.62
N ILE A 63 1.95 15.38 -4.84
CA ILE A 63 2.07 15.27 -3.38
C ILE A 63 0.74 14.79 -2.78
N ARG A 64 -0.37 15.39 -3.18
CA ARG A 64 -1.68 15.04 -2.66
C ARG A 64 -2.00 13.56 -2.90
N TYR A 65 -1.81 13.07 -4.12
CA TYR A 65 -2.04 11.66 -4.45
C TYR A 65 -1.06 10.72 -3.74
N GLY A 66 0.19 11.13 -3.59
CA GLY A 66 1.17 10.38 -2.81
C GLY A 66 0.77 10.21 -1.35
N GLN A 67 0.23 11.28 -0.75
CA GLN A 67 -0.28 11.24 0.62
C GLN A 67 -1.51 10.33 0.74
N MET A 68 -2.42 10.38 -0.23
CA MET A 68 -3.58 9.49 -0.27
C MET A 68 -3.16 8.03 -0.40
N SER A 69 -2.19 7.75 -1.26
CA SER A 69 -1.61 6.41 -1.42
C SER A 69 -1.04 5.90 -0.09
N LYS A 70 -0.29 6.75 0.61
CA LYS A 70 0.27 6.40 1.93
C LYS A 70 -0.83 6.09 2.94
N GLY A 71 -1.92 6.86 2.95
CA GLY A 71 -3.06 6.60 3.83
C GLY A 71 -3.69 5.24 3.57
N GLU A 72 -3.84 4.86 2.30
CA GLU A 72 -4.36 3.53 1.95
C GLU A 72 -3.40 2.41 2.33
N LEU A 73 -2.10 2.66 2.22
CA LEU A 73 -1.08 1.70 2.66
C LEU A 73 -1.22 1.44 4.16
N GLU A 74 -1.34 2.48 4.96
CA GLU A 74 -1.51 2.36 6.41
C GLU A 74 -2.82 1.63 6.76
N GLU A 75 -3.90 1.93 6.04
CA GLU A 75 -5.17 1.22 6.21
C GLU A 75 -5.03 -0.27 5.91
N SER A 76 -4.36 -0.62 4.81
CA SER A 76 -4.14 -2.03 4.47
C SER A 76 -3.26 -2.74 5.50
N GLN A 77 -2.27 -2.05 6.06
CA GLN A 77 -1.44 -2.59 7.15
C GLN A 77 -2.29 -2.91 8.37
N ASN A 78 -3.23 -2.03 8.73
CA ASN A 78 -4.16 -2.27 9.84
C ASN A 78 -5.01 -3.51 9.58
N GLN A 79 -5.49 -3.69 8.35
CA GLN A 79 -6.29 -4.87 8.00
C GLN A 79 -5.45 -6.16 8.03
N LEU A 80 -4.18 -6.11 7.60
CA LEU A 80 -3.26 -7.25 7.72
C LEU A 80 -3.07 -7.66 9.18
N ARG A 81 -2.83 -6.71 10.06
CA ARG A 81 -2.70 -6.98 11.50
C ARG A 81 -3.98 -7.59 12.06
N ARG A 82 -5.13 -7.11 11.61
CA ARG A 82 -6.42 -7.63 12.02
C ARG A 82 -6.58 -9.10 11.61
N CYS A 83 -6.10 -9.47 10.43
CA CYS A 83 -6.09 -10.86 9.97
C CYS A 83 -5.32 -11.77 10.93
N VAL A 84 -4.15 -11.35 11.37
CA VAL A 84 -3.33 -12.11 12.32
C VAL A 84 -4.02 -12.18 13.69
N ARG A 85 -4.47 -11.03 14.18
CA ARG A 85 -5.11 -10.93 15.51
C ARG A 85 -6.34 -11.83 15.62
N LEU A 86 -7.10 -11.97 14.54
CA LEU A 86 -8.28 -12.82 14.49
C LEU A 86 -7.97 -14.29 14.15
N GLY A 87 -6.69 -14.62 13.99
CA GLY A 87 -6.28 -15.99 13.68
C GLY A 87 -6.69 -16.46 12.29
N LEU A 88 -6.83 -15.54 11.33
CA LEU A 88 -7.32 -15.85 9.98
C LEU A 88 -6.22 -16.24 9.01
N ILE A 89 -4.98 -15.83 9.29
CA ILE A 89 -3.80 -16.17 8.47
C ILE A 89 -2.65 -16.55 9.40
N GLU A 90 -1.75 -17.38 8.88
CA GLU A 90 -0.54 -17.77 9.61
C GLU A 90 0.48 -16.64 9.56
N ASP A 91 1.36 -16.58 10.56
CA ASP A 91 2.42 -15.57 10.63
C ASP A 91 3.28 -15.54 9.37
N LYS A 92 3.63 -16.71 8.83
CA LYS A 92 4.45 -16.79 7.61
C LYS A 92 3.77 -16.15 6.40
N VAL A 93 2.44 -16.17 6.34
CA VAL A 93 1.67 -15.54 5.28
C VAL A 93 1.66 -14.02 5.46
N PHE A 94 1.61 -13.57 6.70
CA PHE A 94 1.60 -12.15 7.06
C PHE A 94 2.92 -11.44 6.73
N TYR A 95 4.06 -12.07 7.03
CA TYR A 95 5.35 -11.37 7.00
C TYR A 95 5.76 -10.86 5.63
N LYS A 96 5.45 -11.57 4.56
CA LYS A 96 5.88 -11.16 3.22
C LYS A 96 5.24 -9.83 2.78
N PRO A 97 3.92 -9.69 2.75
CA PRO A 97 3.31 -8.40 2.43
C PRO A 97 3.63 -7.33 3.49
N TRP A 98 3.71 -7.72 4.76
CA TRP A 98 4.03 -6.77 5.82
C TRP A 98 5.40 -6.12 5.60
N ASN A 99 6.43 -6.94 5.39
CA ASN A 99 7.78 -6.42 5.16
C ASN A 99 7.85 -5.55 3.92
N LEU A 100 7.14 -5.93 2.86
CA LEU A 100 7.06 -5.13 1.65
C LEU A 100 6.39 -3.78 1.94
N SER A 101 5.31 -3.77 2.75
CA SER A 101 4.62 -2.53 3.11
C SER A 101 5.54 -1.56 3.86
N VAL A 102 6.39 -2.07 4.75
CA VAL A 102 7.35 -1.25 5.49
C VAL A 102 8.35 -0.59 4.54
N VAL A 103 8.82 -1.35 3.54
CA VAL A 103 9.71 -0.81 2.51
C VAL A 103 8.99 0.28 1.71
N ILE A 104 7.74 0.04 1.31
CA ILE A 104 6.95 1.00 0.54
C ILE A 104 6.73 2.30 1.32
N VAL A 105 6.50 2.24 2.63
CA VAL A 105 6.38 3.44 3.47
C VAL A 105 7.62 4.31 3.31
N ARG A 106 8.81 3.71 3.40
CA ARG A 106 10.07 4.44 3.24
C ARG A 106 10.22 5.03 1.84
N MET A 107 9.86 4.25 0.82
CA MET A 107 9.92 4.70 -0.57
C MET A 107 8.96 5.88 -0.80
N LEU A 108 7.74 5.80 -0.30
CA LEU A 108 6.77 6.89 -0.41
C LEU A 108 7.21 8.14 0.34
N ASP A 109 7.77 7.98 1.54
CA ASP A 109 8.30 9.12 2.29
C ASP A 109 9.43 9.81 1.53
N GLY A 110 10.33 9.03 0.92
CA GLY A 110 11.41 9.57 0.08
C GLY A 110 10.87 10.30 -1.14
N LEU A 111 9.88 9.70 -1.82
CA LEU A 111 9.25 10.33 -2.98
C LEU A 111 8.57 11.64 -2.60
N LEU A 112 7.82 11.66 -1.51
CA LEU A 112 7.13 12.86 -1.03
C LEU A 112 8.12 13.96 -0.65
N ALA A 113 9.23 13.61 0.01
CA ALA A 113 10.28 14.57 0.36
C ALA A 113 10.88 15.21 -0.89
N ASN A 114 11.18 14.40 -1.91
CA ASN A 114 11.70 14.91 -3.19
C ASN A 114 10.71 15.86 -3.87
N LEU A 115 9.41 15.51 -3.84
CA LEU A 115 8.39 16.37 -4.44
C LEU A 115 8.24 17.69 -3.70
N ARG A 116 8.32 17.67 -2.37
CA ARG A 116 8.24 18.90 -1.55
C ARG A 116 9.42 19.85 -1.83
N ASP A 117 10.60 19.29 -2.08
CA ASP A 117 11.76 20.10 -2.43
C ASP A 117 11.58 20.85 -3.75
N LYS A 118 10.66 20.43 -4.61
CA LYS A 118 10.37 21.07 -5.89
C LYS A 118 9.28 22.14 -5.83
N GLN A 119 8.67 22.31 -4.68
CA GLN A 119 7.62 23.32 -4.52
C GLN A 119 8.14 24.75 -4.41
#